data_a3c481a0ee9c5a6dba0831f7f0f48848
#
_entry.id   a3c481a0ee9c5a6dba0831f7f0f48848
#
_cell.length_a   1.000
_cell.length_b   1.000
_cell.length_c   1.000
_cell.angle_alpha   90.00
_cell.angle_beta   90.00
_cell.angle_gamma   90.00
#
_symmetry.space_group_name_H-M   'P 1'
#
loop_
_entity.id
_entity.type
_entity.pdbx_description
1 polymer ?
#
loop_
_entity_poly.entity_id
_entity_poly.type
_entity_poly.pdbx_seq_one_letter_code
_entity_poly.pdbx_strand_id
1 'polypeptide(L)'
;MNVKSRVLKRLGWILFWVFILHFIVEVTGHHYIYNTLSSTVFEGRLGPGILEYKDMPNRVIETGDAQPWKISSDYNAASFNEEELSFHEEFGTVSFLVIKNDEIVFEEYWDDFDLESISNSFSMAKSVVGVLTGI
;
A
#
# COMPACT_ATOMS: atom_id res chain seq x y z
N MET A 1 15.63 -7.97 48.70
CA MET A 1 14.99 -7.03 47.75
C MET A 1 13.82 -7.75 47.11
N ASN A 2 12.60 -7.30 47.38
CA ASN A 2 11.35 -7.98 46.99
C ASN A 2 11.20 -8.03 45.47
N VAL A 3 10.74 -9.13 44.92
CA VAL A 3 10.53 -9.34 43.45
C VAL A 3 9.66 -8.20 42.87
N LYS A 4 8.62 -7.78 43.58
CA LYS A 4 7.76 -6.66 43.19
C LYS A 4 8.53 -5.35 42.99
N SER A 5 9.54 -5.07 43.82
CA SER A 5 10.36 -3.85 43.71
C SER A 5 11.27 -3.87 42.48
N ARG A 6 11.79 -5.07 42.07
CA ARG A 6 12.59 -5.19 40.85
C ARG A 6 11.75 -5.02 39.59
N VAL A 7 10.55 -5.61 39.59
CA VAL A 7 9.60 -5.47 38.46
C VAL A 7 9.21 -4.00 38.29
N LEU A 8 8.85 -3.34 39.38
CA LEU A 8 8.46 -1.92 39.36
C LEU A 8 9.58 -1.01 38.83
N LYS A 9 10.84 -1.25 39.25
CA LYS A 9 12.00 -0.50 38.75
C LYS A 9 12.22 -0.73 37.25
N ARG A 10 12.12 -1.99 36.77
CA ARG A 10 12.25 -2.29 35.33
C ARG A 10 11.16 -1.61 34.52
N LEU A 11 9.91 -1.65 34.99
CA LEU A 11 8.79 -0.97 34.34
C LEU A 11 9.03 0.55 34.28
N GLY A 12 9.51 1.15 35.36
CA GLY A 12 9.87 2.58 35.40
C GLY A 12 10.94 2.93 34.36
N TRP A 13 11.98 2.10 34.20
CA TRP A 13 13.01 2.30 33.18
C TRP A 13 12.46 2.15 31.75
N ILE A 14 11.57 1.19 31.50
CA ILE A 14 10.92 1.03 30.18
C ILE A 14 10.10 2.28 29.86
N LEU A 15 9.25 2.73 30.78
CA LEU A 15 8.44 3.93 30.58
C LEU A 15 9.29 5.19 30.37
N PHE A 16 10.40 5.31 31.09
CA PHE A 16 11.35 6.41 30.91
C PHE A 16 11.94 6.42 29.47
N TRP A 17 12.39 5.26 28.96
CA TRP A 17 12.93 5.19 27.61
C TRP A 17 11.88 5.40 26.52
N VAL A 18 10.66 4.91 26.73
CA VAL A 18 9.53 5.18 25.82
C VAL A 18 9.23 6.68 25.77
N PHE A 19 9.24 7.35 26.92
CA PHE A 19 9.04 8.80 26.98
C PHE A 19 10.16 9.57 26.28
N ILE A 20 11.41 9.19 26.48
CA ILE A 20 12.57 9.82 25.80
C ILE A 20 12.46 9.63 24.29
N LEU A 21 12.10 8.43 23.81
CA LEU A 21 11.93 8.17 22.40
C LEU A 21 10.81 9.02 21.79
N HIS A 22 9.66 9.05 22.46
CA HIS A 22 8.54 9.91 22.07
C HIS A 22 8.96 11.39 22.01
N PHE A 23 9.65 11.89 23.02
CA PHE A 23 10.14 13.26 23.07
C PHE A 23 11.08 13.56 21.89
N ILE A 24 12.00 12.65 21.55
CA ILE A 24 12.89 12.80 20.40
C ILE A 24 12.10 12.90 19.10
N VAL A 25 11.11 12.02 18.88
CA VAL A 25 10.26 12.03 17.69
C VAL A 25 9.53 13.36 17.56
N GLU A 26 8.97 13.88 18.66
CA GLU A 26 8.26 15.16 18.68
C GLU A 26 9.19 16.34 18.34
N VAL A 27 10.34 16.44 19.01
CA VAL A 27 11.27 17.56 18.82
C VAL A 27 11.93 17.54 17.44
N THR A 28 12.16 16.37 16.86
CA THR A 28 12.79 16.22 15.54
C THR A 28 11.80 16.26 14.38
N GLY A 29 10.48 16.28 14.64
CA GLY A 29 9.42 16.34 13.63
C GLY A 29 9.22 15.02 12.86
N HIS A 30 9.68 13.89 13.41
CA HIS A 30 9.59 12.59 12.75
C HIS A 30 8.27 11.85 13.05
N HIS A 31 7.14 12.58 13.05
CA HIS A 31 5.81 12.03 13.38
C HIS A 31 5.39 10.88 12.46
N TYR A 32 5.94 10.80 11.25
CA TYR A 32 5.68 9.68 10.32
C TYR A 32 6.02 8.30 10.90
N ILE A 33 6.89 8.25 11.94
CA ILE A 33 7.22 7.00 12.63
C ILE A 33 5.97 6.37 13.26
N TYR A 34 5.07 7.18 13.82
CA TYR A 34 3.82 6.68 14.43
C TYR A 34 2.89 6.10 13.37
N ASN A 35 2.74 6.79 12.23
CA ASN A 35 1.92 6.29 11.13
C ASN A 35 2.51 4.98 10.57
N THR A 36 3.83 4.92 10.43
CA THR A 36 4.50 3.69 9.99
C THR A 36 4.29 2.54 10.95
N LEU A 37 4.42 2.76 12.26
CA LEU A 37 4.19 1.73 13.27
C LEU A 37 2.73 1.27 13.30
N SER A 38 1.77 2.19 13.18
CA SER A 38 0.34 1.86 13.17
C SER A 38 -0.05 1.05 11.94
N SER A 39 0.45 1.42 10.75
CA SER A 39 0.11 0.75 9.49
C SER A 39 0.92 -0.53 9.21
N THR A 40 1.87 -0.88 10.06
CA THR A 40 2.71 -2.08 9.89
C THR A 40 2.69 -2.98 11.13
N VAL A 41 3.46 -2.59 12.16
CA VAL A 41 3.72 -3.45 13.32
C VAL A 41 2.44 -3.79 14.09
N PHE A 42 1.54 -2.82 14.29
CA PHE A 42 0.29 -3.05 15.01
C PHE A 42 -0.72 -3.85 14.17
N GLU A 43 -0.57 -3.88 12.86
CA GLU A 43 -1.32 -4.74 11.95
C GLU A 43 -0.63 -6.12 11.75
N GLY A 44 0.47 -6.38 12.46
CA GLY A 44 1.22 -7.65 12.35
C GLY A 44 1.95 -7.82 11.03
N ARG A 45 2.24 -6.73 10.31
CA ARG A 45 2.91 -6.72 9.01
C ARG A 45 4.30 -6.11 9.11
N LEU A 46 5.20 -6.49 8.19
CA LEU A 46 6.55 -5.94 8.10
C LEU A 46 6.64 -4.71 7.18
N GLY A 47 5.54 -4.36 6.49
CA GLY A 47 5.46 -3.22 5.59
C GLY A 47 4.02 -2.78 5.37
N PRO A 48 3.81 -1.59 4.77
CA PRO A 48 2.48 -1.11 4.45
C PRO A 48 1.83 -1.97 3.37
N GLY A 49 0.50 -2.09 3.40
CA GLY A 49 -0.30 -2.72 2.37
C GLY A 49 -0.70 -1.75 1.27
N ILE A 50 -1.54 -2.21 0.36
CA ILE A 50 -1.95 -1.43 -0.81
C ILE A 50 -2.97 -0.32 -0.49
N LEU A 51 -3.63 -0.38 0.68
CA LEU A 51 -4.70 0.56 1.07
C LEU A 51 -4.25 1.71 1.97
N GLU A 52 -3.05 1.64 2.57
CA GLU A 52 -2.57 2.68 3.49
C GLU A 52 -2.20 4.02 2.82
N TYR A 53 -2.44 4.17 1.52
CA TYR A 53 -2.34 5.48 0.86
C TYR A 53 -3.23 6.54 1.55
N LYS A 54 -4.31 6.11 2.24
CA LYS A 54 -5.23 6.98 2.99
C LYS A 54 -4.59 7.59 4.24
N ASP A 55 -3.59 6.92 4.80
CA ASP A 55 -2.92 7.31 6.05
C ASP A 55 -1.69 8.21 5.80
N MET A 56 -1.37 8.43 4.53
CA MET A 56 -0.22 9.25 4.12
C MET A 56 -0.66 10.61 3.58
N PRO A 57 0.13 11.68 3.78
CA PRO A 57 -0.13 12.96 3.13
C PRO A 57 -0.08 12.80 1.60
N ASN A 58 -1.19 13.09 0.95
CA ASN A 58 -1.31 12.98 -0.49
C ASN A 58 -1.27 14.35 -1.16
N ARG A 59 -0.72 14.40 -2.37
CA ARG A 59 -0.85 15.55 -3.29
C ARG A 59 -1.71 15.13 -4.46
N VAL A 60 -2.74 15.91 -4.71
CA VAL A 60 -3.53 15.76 -5.94
C VAL A 60 -2.79 16.52 -7.05
N ILE A 61 -2.51 15.82 -8.14
CA ILE A 61 -1.97 16.42 -9.37
C ILE A 61 -3.15 16.60 -10.31
N GLU A 62 -3.33 17.80 -10.82
CA GLU A 62 -4.38 18.07 -11.82
C GLU A 62 -4.10 17.25 -13.08
N THR A 63 -5.13 16.58 -13.56
CA THR A 63 -5.06 15.77 -14.78
C THR A 63 -5.36 16.65 -16.01
N GLY A 64 -4.74 16.32 -17.14
CA GLY A 64 -5.14 16.84 -18.43
C GLY A 64 -6.44 16.20 -18.94
N ASP A 65 -6.76 16.43 -20.21
CA ASP A 65 -7.91 15.80 -20.85
C ASP A 65 -7.76 14.28 -20.84
N ALA A 66 -8.83 13.60 -20.45
CA ALA A 66 -8.85 12.14 -20.39
C ALA A 66 -8.65 11.54 -21.80
N GLN A 67 -7.73 10.56 -21.87
CA GLN A 67 -7.48 9.78 -23.08
C GLN A 67 -7.71 8.30 -22.75
N PRO A 68 -8.98 7.87 -22.59
CA PRO A 68 -9.28 6.50 -22.19
C PRO A 68 -8.85 5.50 -23.27
N TRP A 69 -8.40 4.34 -22.84
CA TRP A 69 -8.16 3.20 -23.70
C TRP A 69 -9.47 2.77 -24.37
N LYS A 70 -9.39 2.34 -25.62
CA LYS A 70 -10.54 1.74 -26.28
C LYS A 70 -10.86 0.38 -25.69
N ILE A 71 -12.13 0.05 -25.68
CA ILE A 71 -12.59 -1.30 -25.30
C ILE A 71 -12.64 -2.15 -26.57
N SER A 72 -12.00 -3.32 -26.51
CA SER A 72 -11.99 -4.27 -27.62
C SER A 72 -13.39 -4.86 -27.87
N SER A 73 -13.67 -5.26 -29.11
CA SER A 73 -14.87 -6.04 -29.44
C SER A 73 -14.95 -7.37 -28.69
N ASP A 74 -13.80 -7.91 -28.30
CA ASP A 74 -13.66 -9.19 -27.60
C ASP A 74 -13.40 -8.99 -26.08
N TYR A 75 -13.78 -7.83 -25.55
CA TYR A 75 -13.63 -7.50 -24.14
C TYR A 75 -14.27 -8.55 -23.23
N ASN A 76 -13.48 -9.08 -22.29
CA ASN A 76 -13.88 -10.12 -21.35
C ASN A 76 -14.50 -11.36 -22.01
N ALA A 77 -14.16 -11.66 -23.27
CA ALA A 77 -14.58 -12.90 -23.93
C ALA A 77 -13.84 -14.14 -23.39
N ALA A 78 -12.66 -13.96 -22.80
CA ALA A 78 -11.92 -15.01 -22.11
C ALA A 78 -12.32 -15.05 -20.62
N SER A 79 -12.00 -16.15 -19.94
CA SER A 79 -12.13 -16.30 -18.51
C SER A 79 -10.94 -17.09 -17.98
N PHE A 80 -10.59 -16.87 -16.71
CA PHE A 80 -9.57 -17.66 -16.03
C PHE A 80 -10.01 -19.11 -15.83
N ASN A 81 -9.09 -20.05 -15.97
CA ASN A 81 -9.30 -21.42 -15.52
C ASN A 81 -9.04 -21.54 -14.01
N GLU A 82 -9.31 -22.72 -13.42
CA GLU A 82 -9.17 -22.95 -11.98
C GLU A 82 -7.73 -22.74 -11.46
N GLU A 83 -6.71 -23.10 -12.24
CA GLU A 83 -5.31 -22.93 -11.87
C GLU A 83 -4.92 -21.44 -11.85
N GLU A 84 -5.35 -20.69 -12.85
CA GLU A 84 -5.14 -19.24 -12.93
C GLU A 84 -5.86 -18.50 -11.80
N LEU A 85 -7.10 -18.87 -11.48
CA LEU A 85 -7.84 -18.30 -10.34
C LEU A 85 -7.14 -18.59 -9.02
N SER A 86 -6.68 -19.83 -8.81
CA SER A 86 -5.93 -20.21 -7.60
C SER A 86 -4.62 -19.41 -7.47
N PHE A 87 -3.93 -19.14 -8.58
CA PHE A 87 -2.75 -18.28 -8.59
C PHE A 87 -3.09 -16.85 -8.15
N HIS A 88 -4.15 -16.26 -8.67
CA HIS A 88 -4.56 -14.91 -8.28
C HIS A 88 -4.98 -14.83 -6.81
N GLU A 89 -5.65 -15.85 -6.28
CA GLU A 89 -6.02 -15.97 -4.87
C GLU A 89 -4.77 -16.09 -3.98
N GLU A 90 -3.80 -16.95 -4.33
CA GLU A 90 -2.56 -17.13 -3.59
C GLU A 90 -1.76 -15.82 -3.46
N PHE A 91 -1.72 -15.02 -4.52
CA PHE A 91 -0.98 -13.75 -4.54
C PHE A 91 -1.80 -12.55 -4.07
N GLY A 92 -3.08 -12.72 -3.71
CA GLY A 92 -3.96 -11.64 -3.30
C GLY A 92 -4.11 -10.58 -4.38
N THR A 93 -4.27 -11.01 -5.64
CA THR A 93 -4.48 -10.10 -6.77
C THR A 93 -5.80 -9.38 -6.61
N VAL A 94 -5.81 -8.07 -6.72
CA VAL A 94 -7.02 -7.24 -6.59
C VAL A 94 -7.50 -6.67 -7.92
N SER A 95 -6.63 -6.63 -8.92
CA SER A 95 -7.00 -6.23 -10.29
C SER A 95 -6.07 -6.87 -11.31
N PHE A 96 -6.61 -7.20 -12.46
CA PHE A 96 -5.86 -7.74 -13.60
C PHE A 96 -6.38 -7.12 -14.88
N LEU A 97 -5.46 -6.53 -15.66
CA LEU A 97 -5.79 -5.81 -16.89
C LEU A 97 -4.89 -6.27 -18.03
N VAL A 98 -5.49 -6.56 -19.17
CA VAL A 98 -4.75 -6.87 -20.40
C VAL A 98 -5.08 -5.85 -21.48
N ILE A 99 -4.04 -5.19 -21.98
CA ILE A 99 -4.12 -4.26 -23.12
C ILE A 99 -3.41 -4.89 -24.30
N LYS A 100 -4.06 -4.90 -25.45
CA LYS A 100 -3.51 -5.42 -26.71
C LYS A 100 -3.89 -4.51 -27.86
N ASN A 101 -2.90 -4.08 -28.65
CA ASN A 101 -3.12 -3.17 -29.80
C ASN A 101 -3.88 -1.88 -29.44
N ASP A 102 -3.51 -1.29 -28.31
CA ASP A 102 -4.12 -0.07 -27.75
C ASP A 102 -5.62 -0.23 -27.37
N GLU A 103 -6.08 -1.43 -27.12
CA GLU A 103 -7.42 -1.73 -26.66
C GLU A 103 -7.40 -2.60 -25.40
N ILE A 104 -8.31 -2.35 -24.44
CA ILE A 104 -8.54 -3.21 -23.29
C ILE A 104 -9.26 -4.47 -23.79
N VAL A 105 -8.63 -5.62 -23.62
CA VAL A 105 -9.21 -6.92 -24.03
C VAL A 105 -9.72 -7.74 -22.85
N PHE A 106 -9.16 -7.50 -21.65
CA PHE A 106 -9.58 -8.21 -20.45
C PHE A 106 -9.37 -7.35 -19.21
N GLU A 107 -10.32 -7.42 -18.29
CA GLU A 107 -10.28 -6.68 -17.02
C GLU A 107 -11.08 -7.45 -15.98
N GLU A 108 -10.47 -7.71 -14.81
CA GLU A 108 -11.06 -8.43 -13.69
C GLU A 108 -10.63 -7.79 -12.38
N TYR A 109 -11.53 -7.78 -11.38
CA TYR A 109 -11.31 -7.22 -10.04
C TYR A 109 -11.74 -8.19 -8.97
N TRP A 110 -11.06 -8.14 -7.80
CA TRP A 110 -11.34 -8.97 -6.63
C TRP A 110 -11.36 -8.11 -5.35
N ASP A 111 -11.86 -8.67 -4.26
CA ASP A 111 -11.81 -8.10 -2.91
C ASP A 111 -12.41 -6.67 -2.81
N ASP A 112 -13.58 -6.45 -3.38
CA ASP A 112 -14.27 -5.15 -3.41
C ASP A 112 -13.51 -4.04 -4.16
N PHE A 113 -12.49 -4.37 -4.95
CA PHE A 113 -11.84 -3.44 -5.87
C PHE A 113 -12.65 -3.29 -7.17
N ASP A 114 -12.53 -2.12 -7.77
CA ASP A 114 -13.17 -1.74 -9.03
C ASP A 114 -12.29 -0.77 -9.83
N LEU A 115 -12.82 -0.28 -10.95
CA LEU A 115 -12.16 0.69 -11.84
C LEU A 115 -11.75 1.99 -11.13
N GLU A 116 -12.51 2.43 -10.12
CA GLU A 116 -12.28 3.67 -9.38
C GLU A 116 -11.39 3.47 -8.15
N SER A 117 -11.01 2.23 -7.85
CA SER A 117 -10.23 1.91 -6.68
C SER A 117 -8.79 2.43 -6.79
N ILE A 118 -8.31 3.03 -5.71
CA ILE A 118 -6.97 3.60 -5.60
C ILE A 118 -6.14 2.73 -4.65
N SER A 119 -4.90 2.47 -5.03
CA SER A 119 -3.95 1.71 -4.21
C SER A 119 -2.56 2.33 -4.21
N ASN A 120 -1.72 1.93 -3.25
CA ASN A 120 -0.31 2.28 -3.27
C ASN A 120 0.38 1.62 -4.47
N SER A 121 1.08 2.41 -5.27
CA SER A 121 1.84 1.92 -6.42
C SER A 121 3.19 1.31 -6.05
N PHE A 122 3.69 1.53 -4.84
CA PHE A 122 5.02 1.12 -4.38
C PHE A 122 6.12 1.38 -5.42
N SER A 123 6.90 0.35 -5.73
CA SER A 123 8.03 0.46 -6.67
C SER A 123 7.60 0.63 -8.13
N MET A 124 6.34 0.43 -8.48
CA MET A 124 5.83 0.73 -9.82
C MET A 124 6.00 2.22 -10.17
N ALA A 125 5.92 3.11 -9.18
CA ALA A 125 6.20 4.54 -9.35
C ALA A 125 7.58 4.81 -9.94
N LYS A 126 8.59 3.94 -9.72
CA LYS A 126 9.93 4.08 -10.30
C LYS A 126 9.91 3.96 -11.83
N SER A 127 9.02 3.14 -12.38
CA SER A 127 8.85 3.02 -13.83
C SER A 127 8.33 4.32 -14.44
N VAL A 128 7.36 4.96 -13.77
CA VAL A 128 6.84 6.28 -14.17
C VAL A 128 7.94 7.34 -14.12
N VAL A 129 8.73 7.39 -13.04
CA VAL A 129 9.87 8.30 -12.92
C VAL A 129 10.91 8.00 -14.02
N GLY A 130 11.18 6.74 -14.33
CA GLY A 130 12.08 6.33 -15.41
C GLY A 130 11.64 6.85 -16.77
N VAL A 131 10.35 6.80 -17.09
CA VAL A 131 9.80 7.37 -18.32
C VAL A 131 9.97 8.88 -18.35
N LEU A 132 9.63 9.58 -17.26
CA LEU A 132 9.74 11.05 -17.17
C LEU A 132 11.18 11.56 -17.26
N THR A 133 12.17 10.77 -16.85
CA THR A 133 13.60 11.14 -16.96
C THR A 133 14.22 10.81 -18.31
N GLY A 134 13.54 10.03 -19.14
CA GLY A 134 13.98 9.65 -20.50
C GLY A 134 13.39 10.52 -21.62
N ILE A 135 12.61 11.53 -21.27
CA ILE A 135 11.96 12.48 -22.20
C ILE A 135 12.85 13.69 -22.41
#